data_e849c36c47afd563f3ca3950ce3da530
#
_entry.id   e849c36c47afd563f3ca3950ce3da530
#
_cell.length_a   1.000
_cell.length_b   1.000
_cell.length_c   1.000
_cell.angle_alpha   90.00
_cell.angle_beta   90.00
_cell.angle_gamma   90.00
#
_symmetry.space_group_name_H-M   'P 1'
#
loop_
_entity.id
_entity.type
_entity.pdbx_description
1 polymer ?
#
loop_
_entity_poly.entity_id
_entity_poly.type
_entity_poly.pdbx_seq_one_letter_code
_entity_poly.pdbx_strand_id
1 'polypeptide(L)' 'MSLGEDRVRTKFNPSADGLVDRIKQKSAELIDLCETELKPLDPRLAALAQTHYEDAAMWAVKAATTGK' A
#
# COMPACT_ATOMS: atom_id res chain seq x y z
N MET A 1 14.65 -1.48 0.02
CA MET A 1 13.19 -1.47 -0.25
C MET A 1 12.55 -0.29 0.43
N SER A 2 11.49 0.22 -0.13
CA SER A 2 10.79 1.36 0.47
C SER A 2 9.88 0.89 1.60
N LEU A 3 9.52 1.83 2.47
CA LEU A 3 8.57 1.56 3.54
C LEU A 3 7.22 1.12 2.98
N GLY A 4 6.75 1.74 1.89
CA GLY A 4 5.47 1.39 1.29
C GLY A 4 5.46 -0.04 0.79
N GLU A 5 6.52 -0.46 0.13
CA GLU A 5 6.63 -1.82 -0.35
C GLU A 5 6.64 -2.82 0.79
N ASP A 6 7.39 -2.53 1.86
CA ASP A 6 7.44 -3.40 3.03
C ASP A 6 6.07 -3.52 3.69
N ARG A 7 5.36 -2.41 3.84
CA ARG A 7 4.10 -2.40 4.57
C ARG A 7 2.96 -3.08 3.82
N VAL A 8 2.91 -2.98 2.50
CA VAL A 8 1.87 -3.64 1.71
C VAL A 8 2.37 -4.94 1.06
N ARG A 9 3.62 -5.29 1.30
CA ARG A 9 4.24 -6.53 0.81
C ARG A 9 4.07 -6.69 -0.70
N THR A 10 4.56 -5.73 -1.44
CA THR A 10 4.45 -5.72 -2.90
C THR A 10 5.43 -6.64 -3.60
N LYS A 11 5.74 -7.77 -3.00
CA LYS A 11 6.63 -8.71 -3.61
C LYS A 11 6.06 -9.13 -4.96
N PHE A 12 6.82 -8.93 -6.01
CA PHE A 12 6.36 -9.23 -7.35
C PHE A 12 6.17 -10.74 -7.54
N ASN A 13 4.99 -11.12 -7.99
CA ASN A 13 4.67 -12.50 -8.29
C ASN A 13 4.16 -12.56 -9.72
N PRO A 14 4.93 -13.16 -10.65
CA PRO A 14 4.53 -13.15 -12.06
C PRO A 14 3.23 -13.92 -12.35
N SER A 15 2.80 -14.79 -11.43
CA SER A 15 1.52 -15.48 -11.59
C SER A 15 0.36 -14.71 -10.97
N ALA A 16 0.63 -13.60 -10.32
CA ALA A 16 -0.39 -12.83 -9.65
C ALA A 16 -1.28 -12.10 -10.65
N ASP A 17 -2.51 -11.83 -10.22
CA ASP A 17 -3.44 -10.99 -10.96
C ASP A 17 -2.84 -9.59 -11.10
N GLY A 18 -2.82 -9.06 -12.32
CA GLY A 18 -2.29 -7.72 -12.58
C GLY A 18 -3.03 -6.63 -11.79
N LEU A 19 -4.31 -6.83 -11.51
CA LEU A 19 -5.08 -5.89 -10.70
C LEU A 19 -4.56 -5.87 -9.26
N VAL A 20 -4.28 -7.03 -8.68
CA VAL A 20 -3.73 -7.13 -7.32
C VAL A 20 -2.37 -6.43 -7.27
N ASP A 21 -1.50 -6.68 -8.25
CA ASP A 21 -0.20 -6.03 -8.29
C ASP A 21 -0.31 -4.52 -8.38
N ARG A 22 -1.27 -4.00 -9.17
CA ARG A 22 -1.48 -2.56 -9.28
C ARG A 22 -1.97 -1.96 -7.97
N ILE A 23 -2.88 -2.65 -7.26
CA ILE A 23 -3.36 -2.18 -5.96
C ILE A 23 -2.21 -2.08 -4.98
N LYS A 24 -1.39 -3.12 -4.90
CA LYS A 24 -0.24 -3.14 -3.99
C LYS A 24 0.78 -2.06 -4.34
N GLN A 25 1.06 -1.89 -5.63
CA GLN A 25 2.02 -0.88 -6.08
C GLN A 25 1.55 0.54 -5.75
N LYS A 26 0.28 0.85 -6.03
CA LYS A 26 -0.27 2.18 -5.75
C LYS A 26 -0.34 2.44 -4.25
N SER A 27 -0.69 1.44 -3.47
CA SER A 27 -0.74 1.57 -2.01
C SER A 27 0.66 1.81 -1.44
N ALA A 28 1.66 1.11 -1.95
CA ALA A 28 3.05 1.31 -1.53
C ALA A 28 3.51 2.73 -1.85
N GLU A 29 3.15 3.25 -3.02
CA GLU A 29 3.50 4.60 -3.42
C GLU A 29 2.88 5.64 -2.48
N LEU A 30 1.63 5.45 -2.09
CA LEU A 30 0.96 6.35 -1.14
C LEU A 30 1.62 6.32 0.23
N ILE A 31 1.98 5.13 0.72
CA ILE A 31 2.66 5.00 2.00
C ILE A 31 4.03 5.66 1.95
N ASP A 32 4.77 5.50 0.84
CA ASP A 32 6.06 6.16 0.66
C ASP A 32 5.91 7.68 0.62
N LEU A 33 4.87 8.18 -0.02
CA LEU A 33 4.58 9.62 -0.05
C LEU A 33 4.39 10.16 1.35
N CYS A 34 3.65 9.43 2.19
CA CYS A 34 3.46 9.82 3.58
C CYS A 34 4.80 9.87 4.32
N GLU A 35 5.66 8.90 4.08
CA GLU A 35 6.95 8.82 4.75
C GLU A 35 7.86 9.99 4.37
N THR A 36 7.91 10.33 3.09
CA THR A 36 8.87 11.31 2.58
C THR A 36 8.35 12.74 2.60
N GLU A 37 7.06 12.93 2.34
CA GLU A 37 6.49 14.26 2.15
C GLU A 37 5.61 14.73 3.31
N LEU A 38 4.91 13.83 3.97
CA LEU A 38 3.93 14.19 4.98
C LEU A 38 4.45 14.12 6.40
N LYS A 39 5.32 13.17 6.71
CA LYS A 39 5.90 13.08 8.05
C LYS A 39 6.65 14.33 8.47
N PRO A 40 7.38 15.02 7.59
CA PRO A 40 7.99 16.29 7.96
C PRO A 40 6.98 17.38 8.33
N LEU A 41 5.74 17.27 7.81
CA LEU A 41 4.69 18.24 8.09
C LEU A 41 3.93 17.90 9.38
N ASP A 42 3.52 16.64 9.51
CA ASP A 42 2.80 16.16 10.69
C ASP A 42 3.03 14.66 10.83
N PRO A 43 4.00 14.25 11.68
CA PRO A 43 4.36 12.84 11.81
C PRO A 43 3.22 11.94 12.28
N ARG A 44 2.37 12.44 13.17
CA ARG A 44 1.28 11.66 13.74
C ARG A 44 0.21 11.38 12.70
N LEU A 45 -0.23 12.41 12.00
CA LEU A 45 -1.25 12.25 10.97
C LEU A 45 -0.74 11.44 9.78
N ALA A 46 0.53 11.64 9.43
CA ALA A 46 1.15 10.84 8.37
C ALA A 46 1.18 9.36 8.73
N ALA A 47 1.53 9.04 9.97
CA ALA A 47 1.54 7.64 10.44
C ALA A 47 0.14 7.04 10.43
N LEU A 48 -0.87 7.82 10.83
CA LEU A 48 -2.26 7.37 10.74
C LEU A 48 -2.66 7.08 9.30
N ALA A 49 -2.30 7.97 8.38
CA ALA A 49 -2.60 7.76 6.96
C ALA A 49 -1.95 6.49 6.44
N GLN A 50 -0.70 6.23 6.81
CA GLN A 50 0.00 5.02 6.40
C GLN A 50 -0.73 3.76 6.88
N THR A 51 -1.20 3.76 8.11
CA THR A 51 -1.95 2.63 8.66
C THR A 51 -3.25 2.40 7.88
N HIS A 52 -3.96 3.47 7.56
CA HIS A 52 -5.21 3.35 6.82
C HIS A 52 -4.99 2.94 5.37
N TYR A 53 -3.91 3.39 4.74
CA TYR A 53 -3.57 2.93 3.40
C TYR A 53 -3.24 1.44 3.38
N GLU A 54 -2.54 0.97 4.40
CA GLU A 54 -2.22 -0.45 4.54
C GLU A 54 -3.50 -1.27 4.70
N ASP A 55 -4.41 -0.81 5.55
CA ASP A 55 -5.69 -1.45 5.77
C ASP A 55 -6.54 -1.46 4.49
N ALA A 56 -6.62 -0.31 3.83
CA ALA A 56 -7.36 -0.20 2.58
C ALA A 56 -6.81 -1.14 1.51
N ALA A 57 -5.49 -1.29 1.44
CA ALA A 57 -4.87 -2.20 0.47
C ALA A 57 -5.33 -3.64 0.70
N MET A 58 -5.43 -4.08 1.95
CA MET A 58 -5.90 -5.42 2.27
C MET A 58 -7.34 -5.63 1.79
N TRP A 59 -8.22 -4.68 2.05
CA TRP A 59 -9.61 -4.78 1.62
C TRP A 59 -9.73 -4.74 0.10
N ALA A 60 -8.94 -3.90 -0.56
CA ALA A 60 -8.95 -3.80 -2.01
C ALA A 60 -8.49 -5.09 -2.67
N VAL A 61 -7.41 -5.71 -2.14
CA VAL A 61 -6.94 -6.99 -2.65
C VAL A 61 -8.00 -8.07 -2.46
N LYS A 62 -8.67 -8.06 -1.31
CA LYS A 62 -9.74 -9.01 -1.04
C LYS A 62 -10.87 -8.85 -2.06
N ALA A 63 -11.25 -7.61 -2.35
CA ALA A 63 -12.29 -7.36 -3.36
C ALA A 63 -11.85 -7.83 -4.75
N ALA A 64 -10.61 -7.58 -5.10
CA ALA A 64 -10.07 -7.95 -6.41
C ALA A 64 -10.01 -9.48 -6.61
N THR A 65 -9.93 -10.23 -5.51
CA THR A 65 -9.84 -11.70 -5.58
C THR A 65 -11.16 -12.40 -5.30
N THR A 66 -12.21 -11.64 -4.95
CA THR A 66 -13.54 -12.19 -4.69
C THR A 66 -14.13 -12.71 -6.00
N GLY A 67 -14.70 -13.89 -5.96
CA GLY A 67 -15.36 -14.48 -7.13
C GLY A 67 -14.43 -15.22 -8.07
N LYS A 68 -13.20 -15.41 -7.67
CA LYS A 68 -12.23 -16.17 -8.47
C LYS A 68 -12.08 -17.58 -7.98
#